data_d470dd3114b621cff216eba607ac7110
#
_entry.id   d470dd3114b621cff216eba607ac7110
#
_cell.length_a   1.000
_cell.length_b   1.000
_cell.length_c   1.000
_cell.angle_alpha   90.00
_cell.angle_beta   90.00
_cell.angle_gamma   90.00
#
_symmetry.space_group_name_H-M   'P 1'
#
loop_
_entity.id
_entity.type
_entity.pdbx_description
1 polymer ?
#
loop_
_entity_poly.entity_id
_entity_poly.type
_entity_poly.pdbx_seq_one_letter_code
_entity_poly.pdbx_strand_id
1 'polypeptide(L)'
;YVFGASLRLSYMLPMLFAAAQVFGGIYLLAERWLKSRAKAALVWFLFTFSGGLGVYYFTPLAGEESIALSDMLSGFYLTPTNLVDHNIRWVNTICDMLIPQRASLFGWAMLFPILYLLYRAVYEQEKRYFIYVGVLAGGLPMIHTHSFLALGLVCAGWLLMSLIQRYREWKADSFLEK
;
A
#
# COMPACT_ATOMS: atom_id res chain seq x y z
N TYR A 1 -15.03 -26.44 -6.81
CA TYR A 1 -15.44 -27.84 -7.01
C TYR A 1 -16.59 -28.24 -6.09
N VAL A 2 -16.54 -27.94 -4.80
CA VAL A 2 -17.59 -28.34 -3.82
C VAL A 2 -18.95 -27.72 -4.14
N PHE A 3 -18.99 -26.54 -4.77
CA PHE A 3 -20.22 -25.83 -5.15
C PHE A 3 -20.39 -25.70 -6.66
N GLY A 4 -19.71 -26.53 -7.48
CA GLY A 4 -19.78 -26.47 -8.94
C GLY A 4 -19.13 -25.24 -9.58
N ALA A 5 -18.45 -24.40 -8.81
CA ALA A 5 -17.74 -23.24 -9.36
C ALA A 5 -16.49 -23.67 -10.13
N SER A 6 -16.22 -23.00 -11.27
CA SER A 6 -14.99 -23.24 -12.02
C SER A 6 -13.77 -22.78 -11.20
N LEU A 7 -12.64 -23.48 -11.37
CA LEU A 7 -11.38 -23.12 -10.71
C LEU A 7 -11.00 -21.65 -10.97
N ARG A 8 -11.20 -21.20 -12.21
CA ARG A 8 -10.95 -19.80 -12.60
C ARG A 8 -11.76 -18.81 -11.75
N LEU A 9 -13.06 -19.06 -11.58
CA LEU A 9 -13.94 -18.20 -10.80
C LEU A 9 -13.53 -18.18 -9.31
N SER A 10 -13.18 -19.36 -8.77
CA SER A 10 -12.73 -19.52 -7.40
C SER A 10 -11.44 -18.75 -7.09
N TYR A 11 -10.60 -18.50 -8.09
CA TYR A 11 -9.41 -17.65 -7.94
C TYR A 11 -9.70 -16.18 -8.19
N MET A 12 -10.51 -15.85 -9.19
CA MET A 12 -10.75 -14.46 -9.59
C MET A 12 -11.52 -13.67 -8.52
N LEU A 13 -12.54 -14.28 -7.92
CA LEU A 13 -13.37 -13.58 -6.92
C LEU A 13 -12.57 -13.12 -5.69
N PRO A 14 -11.77 -13.98 -5.01
CA PRO A 14 -10.94 -13.53 -3.90
C PRO A 14 -9.91 -12.47 -4.31
N MET A 15 -9.33 -12.55 -5.51
CA MET A 15 -8.37 -11.55 -5.98
C MET A 15 -9.04 -10.19 -6.22
N LEU A 16 -10.23 -10.16 -6.83
CA LEU A 16 -11.01 -8.93 -7.01
C LEU A 16 -11.37 -8.29 -5.66
N PHE A 17 -11.79 -9.13 -4.70
CA PHE A 17 -12.09 -8.67 -3.35
C PHE A 17 -10.86 -8.12 -2.65
N ALA A 18 -9.72 -8.81 -2.74
CA ALA A 18 -8.45 -8.34 -2.19
C ALA A 18 -7.99 -7.02 -2.86
N ALA A 19 -8.13 -6.91 -4.18
CA ALA A 19 -7.82 -5.66 -4.89
C ALA A 19 -8.73 -4.51 -4.41
N ALA A 20 -10.03 -4.74 -4.27
CA ALA A 20 -10.95 -3.75 -3.73
C ALA A 20 -10.57 -3.31 -2.29
N GLN A 21 -10.12 -4.25 -1.45
CA GLN A 21 -9.62 -3.94 -0.12
C GLN A 21 -8.32 -3.13 -0.14
N VAL A 22 -7.38 -3.42 -1.05
CA VAL A 22 -6.14 -2.63 -1.19
C VAL A 22 -6.47 -1.21 -1.62
N PHE A 23 -7.21 -1.03 -2.71
CA PHE A 23 -7.52 0.30 -3.24
C PHE A 23 -8.45 1.11 -2.34
N GLY A 24 -9.46 0.46 -1.76
CA GLY A 24 -10.34 1.08 -0.78
C GLY A 24 -9.60 1.39 0.53
N GLY A 25 -8.77 0.47 0.99
CA GLY A 25 -8.00 0.59 2.23
C GLY A 25 -7.03 1.74 2.21
N ILE A 26 -6.26 1.92 1.13
CA ILE A 26 -5.32 3.05 1.02
C ILE A 26 -6.08 4.39 0.95
N TYR A 27 -7.22 4.45 0.23
CA TYR A 27 -8.03 5.64 0.18
C TYR A 27 -8.60 6.01 1.56
N LEU A 28 -9.20 5.07 2.26
CA LEU A 28 -9.79 5.28 3.59
C LEU A 28 -8.74 5.67 4.62
N LEU A 29 -7.57 5.02 4.59
CA LEU A 29 -6.45 5.35 5.47
C LEU A 29 -5.95 6.76 5.20
N ALA A 30 -5.78 7.13 3.93
CA ALA A 30 -5.34 8.46 3.53
C ALA A 30 -6.36 9.54 3.90
N GLU A 31 -7.67 9.30 3.68
CA GLU A 31 -8.74 10.23 4.05
C GLU A 31 -8.74 10.50 5.55
N ARG A 32 -8.59 9.43 6.34
CA ARG A 32 -8.59 9.53 7.79
C ARG A 32 -7.37 10.28 8.31
N TRP A 33 -6.21 9.99 7.76
CA TRP A 33 -4.95 10.59 8.17
C TRP A 33 -4.83 12.05 7.73
N LEU A 34 -5.17 12.34 6.47
CA LEU A 34 -5.01 13.67 5.87
C LEU A 34 -6.24 14.58 6.09
N LYS A 35 -7.34 14.02 6.62
CA LYS A 35 -8.62 14.71 6.87
C LYS A 35 -9.14 15.48 5.65
N SER A 36 -8.93 14.95 4.44
CA SER A 36 -9.29 15.59 3.18
C SER A 36 -9.50 14.55 2.08
N ARG A 37 -10.68 14.53 1.48
CA ARG A 37 -11.02 13.64 0.36
C ARG A 37 -10.17 13.93 -0.88
N ALA A 38 -9.89 15.19 -1.16
CA ALA A 38 -9.06 15.57 -2.31
C ALA A 38 -7.62 15.06 -2.15
N LYS A 39 -7.03 15.19 -0.95
CA LYS A 39 -5.70 14.64 -0.66
C LYS A 39 -5.71 13.12 -0.69
N ALA A 40 -6.75 12.46 -0.19
CA ALA A 40 -6.89 11.01 -0.27
C ALA A 40 -6.99 10.52 -1.71
N ALA A 41 -7.75 11.22 -2.55
CA ALA A 41 -7.84 10.92 -3.98
C ALA A 41 -6.48 11.09 -4.68
N LEU A 42 -5.71 12.12 -4.32
CA LEU A 42 -4.36 12.32 -4.84
C LEU A 42 -3.42 11.18 -4.41
N VAL A 43 -3.46 10.75 -3.14
CA VAL A 43 -2.68 9.60 -2.66
C VAL A 43 -3.06 8.34 -3.42
N TRP A 44 -4.35 8.09 -3.59
CA TRP A 44 -4.86 6.96 -4.34
C TRP A 44 -4.40 6.98 -5.81
N PHE A 45 -4.47 8.15 -6.45
CA PHE A 45 -4.01 8.36 -7.81
C PHE A 45 -2.50 8.09 -7.94
N LEU A 46 -1.69 8.69 -7.07
CA LEU A 46 -0.25 8.49 -7.05
C LEU A 46 0.15 7.04 -6.78
N PHE A 47 -0.57 6.36 -5.88
CA PHE A 47 -0.37 4.94 -5.62
C PHE A 47 -0.65 4.07 -6.84
N THR A 48 -1.74 4.37 -7.56
CA THR A 48 -2.18 3.61 -8.72
C THR A 48 -1.30 3.85 -9.95
N PHE A 49 -0.94 5.11 -10.20
CA PHE A 49 -0.23 5.54 -11.40
C PHE A 49 1.23 5.93 -11.13
N SER A 50 1.77 5.54 -9.98
CA SER A 50 3.19 5.73 -9.72
C SER A 50 4.03 4.95 -10.74
N GLY A 51 5.00 5.63 -11.33
CA GLY A 51 5.88 5.02 -12.32
C GLY A 51 7.06 5.93 -12.62
N GLY A 52 8.04 5.39 -13.32
CA GLY A 52 9.21 6.15 -13.77
C GLY A 52 8.87 7.09 -14.93
N LEU A 53 9.85 7.91 -15.30
CA LEU A 53 9.72 8.87 -16.39
C LEU A 53 9.72 8.22 -17.79
N GLY A 54 9.69 6.91 -17.87
CA GLY A 54 9.66 6.16 -19.13
C GLY A 54 8.44 6.46 -20.02
N VAL A 55 7.40 7.08 -19.46
CA VAL A 55 6.27 7.59 -20.23
C VAL A 55 6.72 8.57 -21.35
N TYR A 56 7.85 9.25 -21.15
CA TYR A 56 8.45 10.13 -22.16
C TYR A 56 8.64 9.40 -23.50
N TYR A 57 9.16 8.18 -23.49
CA TYR A 57 9.44 7.37 -24.69
C TYR A 57 8.19 6.87 -25.42
N PHE A 58 7.01 6.97 -24.82
CA PHE A 58 5.72 6.66 -25.46
C PHE A 58 5.02 7.92 -26.00
N THR A 59 5.76 9.03 -26.05
CA THR A 59 5.26 10.30 -26.61
C THR A 59 6.09 10.70 -27.84
N PRO A 60 5.51 11.50 -28.74
CA PRO A 60 6.27 12.05 -29.89
C PRO A 60 7.50 12.89 -29.49
N LEU A 61 7.59 13.30 -28.22
CA LEU A 61 8.70 14.08 -27.71
C LEU A 61 10.04 13.32 -27.69
N ALA A 62 10.00 11.99 -27.71
CA ALA A 62 11.19 11.14 -27.77
C ALA A 62 11.81 11.06 -29.20
N GLY A 63 11.15 11.62 -30.22
CA GLY A 63 11.64 11.62 -31.58
C GLY A 63 11.82 10.20 -32.14
N GLU A 64 13.03 9.89 -32.62
CA GLU A 64 13.37 8.57 -33.19
C GLU A 64 13.37 7.45 -32.16
N GLU A 65 13.52 7.77 -30.88
CA GLU A 65 13.45 6.79 -29.77
C GLU A 65 12.01 6.53 -29.28
N SER A 66 11.01 7.12 -29.95
CA SER A 66 9.63 6.93 -29.52
C SER A 66 9.14 5.49 -29.76
N ILE A 67 8.51 4.93 -28.74
CA ILE A 67 7.97 3.58 -28.75
C ILE A 67 6.46 3.67 -29.01
N ALA A 68 5.98 2.89 -29.97
CA ALA A 68 4.54 2.87 -30.25
C ALA A 68 3.75 2.23 -29.10
N LEU A 69 2.58 2.77 -28.83
CA LEU A 69 1.68 2.20 -27.80
C LEU A 69 1.30 0.74 -28.10
N SER A 70 1.24 0.37 -29.38
CA SER A 70 1.04 -1.01 -29.83
C SER A 70 2.12 -1.97 -29.33
N ASP A 71 3.36 -1.50 -29.23
CA ASP A 71 4.50 -2.31 -28.82
C ASP A 71 4.44 -2.57 -27.30
N MET A 72 3.89 -1.63 -26.51
CA MET A 72 3.60 -1.83 -25.11
C MET A 72 2.54 -2.95 -24.90
N LEU A 73 1.54 -3.01 -25.78
CA LEU A 73 0.46 -4.01 -25.67
C LEU A 73 0.88 -5.40 -26.16
N SER A 74 1.83 -5.48 -27.09
CA SER A 74 2.35 -6.72 -27.66
C SER A 74 3.65 -7.20 -27.01
N GLY A 75 4.43 -6.28 -26.43
CA GLY A 75 5.71 -6.56 -25.78
C GLY A 75 5.55 -7.05 -24.36
N PHE A 76 6.28 -8.14 -24.04
CA PHE A 76 6.30 -8.65 -22.67
C PHE A 76 7.18 -7.74 -21.80
N TYR A 77 6.60 -7.16 -20.74
CA TYR A 77 7.27 -6.21 -19.81
C TYR A 77 7.79 -4.89 -20.44
N LEU A 78 7.38 -4.55 -21.64
CA LEU A 78 7.68 -3.23 -22.19
C LEU A 78 6.64 -2.24 -21.66
N THR A 79 7.01 -1.52 -20.60
CA THR A 79 6.09 -0.57 -19.93
C THR A 79 6.83 0.74 -19.65
N PRO A 80 6.11 1.86 -19.43
CA PRO A 80 6.73 3.14 -19.05
C PRO A 80 7.61 3.06 -17.79
N THR A 81 7.46 1.99 -17.00
CA THR A 81 8.22 1.76 -15.78
C THR A 81 9.42 0.83 -15.97
N ASN A 82 9.46 0.12 -17.10
CA ASN A 82 10.49 -0.87 -17.39
C ASN A 82 10.95 -0.76 -18.85
N LEU A 83 11.88 0.15 -19.10
CA LEU A 83 12.58 0.34 -20.37
C LEU A 83 14.06 0.11 -20.11
N VAL A 84 14.49 -1.14 -20.21
CA VAL A 84 15.85 -1.57 -19.85
C VAL A 84 16.90 -0.90 -20.71
N ASP A 85 16.63 -0.73 -22.00
CA ASP A 85 17.54 -0.12 -22.97
C ASP A 85 17.80 1.37 -22.68
N HIS A 86 16.85 2.02 -22.01
CA HIS A 86 16.96 3.41 -21.55
C HIS A 86 17.35 3.51 -20.05
N ASN A 87 17.81 2.42 -19.44
CA ASN A 87 18.14 2.34 -18.01
C ASN A 87 17.00 2.77 -17.08
N ILE A 88 15.75 2.57 -17.49
CA ILE A 88 14.57 2.87 -16.70
C ILE A 88 14.05 1.56 -16.09
N ARG A 89 14.20 1.44 -14.76
CA ARG A 89 13.65 0.34 -13.97
C ARG A 89 12.98 0.93 -12.73
N TRP A 90 11.71 1.20 -12.83
CA TRP A 90 10.91 1.72 -11.73
C TRP A 90 9.75 0.80 -11.45
N VAL A 91 9.71 0.24 -10.26
CA VAL A 91 8.66 -0.71 -9.87
C VAL A 91 7.33 0.03 -9.78
N ASN A 92 6.39 -0.33 -10.66
CA ASN A 92 4.99 0.07 -10.49
C ASN A 92 4.31 -0.87 -9.50
N THR A 93 3.67 -0.28 -8.50
CA THR A 93 3.01 -1.03 -7.43
C THR A 93 1.99 -2.05 -7.94
N ILE A 94 1.27 -1.71 -9.00
CA ILE A 94 0.20 -2.57 -9.53
C ILE A 94 0.77 -3.62 -10.47
N CYS A 95 1.50 -3.17 -11.51
CA CYS A 95 1.97 -4.06 -12.58
C CYS A 95 3.06 -5.01 -12.12
N ASP A 96 3.95 -4.56 -11.22
CA ASP A 96 5.14 -5.32 -10.84
C ASP A 96 5.00 -6.03 -9.48
N MET A 97 4.08 -5.58 -8.63
CA MET A 97 3.90 -6.16 -7.30
C MET A 97 2.54 -6.84 -7.10
N LEU A 98 1.42 -6.14 -7.33
CA LEU A 98 0.10 -6.68 -6.98
C LEU A 98 -0.39 -7.72 -7.98
N ILE A 99 -0.16 -7.52 -9.28
CA ILE A 99 -0.62 -8.46 -10.31
C ILE A 99 0.20 -9.76 -10.30
N PRO A 100 1.54 -9.74 -10.36
CA PRO A 100 2.34 -10.95 -10.41
C PRO A 100 2.46 -11.66 -9.05
N GLN A 101 2.39 -10.91 -7.95
CA GLN A 101 2.61 -11.44 -6.60
C GLN A 101 1.31 -11.49 -5.80
N ARG A 102 0.57 -12.60 -5.91
CA ARG A 102 -0.69 -12.79 -5.15
C ARG A 102 -0.51 -12.66 -3.64
N ALA A 103 0.60 -13.14 -3.10
CA ALA A 103 0.91 -12.98 -1.67
C ALA A 103 0.98 -11.52 -1.26
N SER A 104 1.57 -10.64 -2.08
CA SER A 104 1.59 -9.19 -1.86
C SER A 104 0.19 -8.60 -1.89
N LEU A 105 -0.64 -9.00 -2.87
CA LEU A 105 -2.03 -8.53 -2.97
C LEU A 105 -2.84 -8.86 -1.71
N PHE A 106 -2.81 -10.11 -1.26
CA PHE A 106 -3.53 -10.53 -0.04
C PHE A 106 -2.90 -9.95 1.23
N GLY A 107 -1.57 -9.85 1.29
CA GLY A 107 -0.87 -9.23 2.40
C GLY A 107 -1.25 -7.75 2.57
N TRP A 108 -1.35 -7.01 1.48
CA TRP A 108 -1.75 -5.60 1.52
C TRP A 108 -3.25 -5.42 1.75
N ALA A 109 -4.08 -6.33 1.24
CA ALA A 109 -5.50 -6.36 1.55
C ALA A 109 -5.78 -6.49 3.05
N MET A 110 -4.90 -7.16 3.79
CA MET A 110 -4.95 -7.21 5.26
C MET A 110 -4.23 -6.02 5.91
N LEU A 111 -3.08 -5.60 5.40
CA LEU A 111 -2.25 -4.57 6.00
C LEU A 111 -2.97 -3.21 6.10
N PHE A 112 -3.64 -2.75 5.03
CA PHE A 112 -4.31 -1.45 5.06
C PHE A 112 -5.46 -1.36 6.07
N PRO A 113 -6.37 -2.34 6.19
CA PRO A 113 -7.34 -2.37 7.28
C PRO A 113 -6.69 -2.41 8.67
N ILE A 114 -5.60 -3.18 8.86
CA ILE A 114 -4.86 -3.21 10.12
C ILE A 114 -4.33 -1.82 10.47
N LEU A 115 -3.68 -1.13 9.52
CA LEU A 115 -3.15 0.22 9.72
C LEU A 115 -4.27 1.23 10.02
N TYR A 116 -5.41 1.11 9.35
CA TYR A 116 -6.59 1.94 9.62
C TYR A 116 -7.12 1.75 11.04
N LEU A 117 -7.28 0.50 11.48
CA LEU A 117 -7.73 0.18 12.83
C LEU A 117 -6.70 0.60 13.89
N LEU A 118 -5.42 0.42 13.60
CA LEU A 118 -4.32 0.84 14.47
C LEU A 118 -4.30 2.37 14.63
N TYR A 119 -4.50 3.11 13.55
CA TYR A 119 -4.64 4.57 13.60
C TYR A 119 -5.78 4.98 14.54
N ARG A 120 -6.95 4.34 14.42
CA ARG A 120 -8.09 4.62 15.31
C ARG A 120 -7.80 4.27 16.76
N ALA A 121 -7.13 3.14 17.00
CA ALA A 121 -6.76 2.72 18.34
C ALA A 121 -5.82 3.71 19.02
N VAL A 122 -4.82 4.22 18.29
CA VAL A 122 -3.76 5.09 18.82
C VAL A 122 -4.21 6.55 18.88
N TYR A 123 -4.68 7.12 17.75
CA TYR A 123 -4.97 8.55 17.64
C TYR A 123 -6.40 8.93 18.04
N GLU A 124 -7.37 8.06 17.81
CA GLU A 124 -8.76 8.30 18.19
C GLU A 124 -9.11 7.68 19.55
N GLN A 125 -8.11 7.06 20.22
CA GLN A 125 -8.25 6.48 21.57
C GLN A 125 -9.32 5.37 21.65
N GLU A 126 -9.68 4.75 20.53
CA GLU A 126 -10.64 3.65 20.48
C GLU A 126 -9.95 2.31 20.78
N LYS A 127 -9.59 2.10 22.05
CA LYS A 127 -8.77 0.97 22.53
C LYS A 127 -9.25 -0.42 22.11
N ARG A 128 -10.56 -0.60 21.85
CA ARG A 128 -11.14 -1.87 21.38
C ARG A 128 -10.50 -2.37 20.08
N TYR A 129 -10.01 -1.47 19.24
CA TYR A 129 -9.40 -1.84 17.97
C TYR A 129 -8.03 -2.50 18.12
N PHE A 130 -7.35 -2.39 19.25
CA PHE A 130 -6.13 -3.16 19.50
C PHE A 130 -6.37 -4.68 19.45
N ILE A 131 -7.55 -5.14 19.88
CA ILE A 131 -7.92 -6.57 19.82
C ILE A 131 -8.03 -7.01 18.35
N TYR A 132 -8.75 -6.25 17.53
CA TYR A 132 -8.89 -6.57 16.10
C TYR A 132 -7.56 -6.49 15.35
N VAL A 133 -6.74 -5.48 15.65
CA VAL A 133 -5.37 -5.37 15.12
C VAL A 133 -4.54 -6.59 15.49
N GLY A 134 -4.59 -7.04 16.74
CA GLY A 134 -3.84 -8.22 17.21
C GLY A 134 -4.27 -9.50 16.51
N VAL A 135 -5.56 -9.72 16.35
CA VAL A 135 -6.10 -10.92 15.65
C VAL A 135 -5.69 -10.91 14.17
N LEU A 136 -5.88 -9.78 13.47
CA LEU A 136 -5.54 -9.67 12.05
C LEU A 136 -4.03 -9.74 11.82
N ALA A 137 -3.24 -9.05 12.65
CA ALA A 137 -1.79 -9.07 12.57
C ALA A 137 -1.20 -10.46 12.83
N GLY A 138 -1.84 -11.26 13.71
CA GLY A 138 -1.43 -12.65 13.97
C GLY A 138 -1.57 -13.57 12.76
N GLY A 139 -2.50 -13.29 11.85
CA GLY A 139 -2.67 -14.03 10.60
C GLY A 139 -1.73 -13.56 9.46
N LEU A 140 -1.23 -12.34 9.55
CA LEU A 140 -0.47 -11.71 8.47
C LEU A 140 0.85 -12.44 8.10
N PRO A 141 1.64 -13.00 9.04
CA PRO A 141 2.88 -13.74 8.71
C PRO A 141 2.63 -14.97 7.82
N MET A 142 1.46 -15.60 7.98
CA MET A 142 1.08 -16.79 7.19
C MET A 142 0.74 -16.45 5.73
N ILE A 143 0.40 -15.19 5.46
CA ILE A 143 -0.01 -14.70 4.14
C ILE A 143 1.16 -13.97 3.47
N HIS A 144 1.78 -13.01 4.18
CA HIS A 144 2.84 -12.17 3.63
C HIS A 144 3.76 -11.62 4.72
N THR A 145 4.89 -12.28 4.93
CA THR A 145 5.87 -11.95 5.97
C THR A 145 6.39 -10.51 5.87
N HIS A 146 6.61 -10.00 4.65
CA HIS A 146 7.09 -8.63 4.45
C HIS A 146 6.09 -7.58 4.94
N SER A 147 4.78 -7.80 4.74
CA SER A 147 3.75 -6.92 5.28
C SER A 147 3.70 -6.96 6.81
N PHE A 148 3.95 -8.12 7.41
CA PHE A 148 4.05 -8.23 8.86
C PHE A 148 5.27 -7.48 9.41
N LEU A 149 6.42 -7.59 8.75
CA LEU A 149 7.63 -6.82 9.13
C LEU A 149 7.40 -5.32 8.97
N ALA A 150 6.77 -4.89 7.88
CA ALA A 150 6.41 -3.48 7.66
C ALA A 150 5.48 -2.96 8.77
N LEU A 151 4.46 -3.74 9.14
CA LEU A 151 3.58 -3.41 10.27
C LEU A 151 4.37 -3.28 11.57
N GLY A 152 5.29 -4.21 11.84
CA GLY A 152 6.17 -4.17 13.01
C GLY A 152 7.00 -2.89 13.07
N LEU A 153 7.59 -2.47 11.95
CA LEU A 153 8.35 -1.22 11.85
C LEU A 153 7.47 0.02 12.10
N VAL A 154 6.26 0.05 11.55
CA VAL A 154 5.31 1.14 11.80
C VAL A 154 4.93 1.19 13.28
N CYS A 155 4.61 0.05 13.89
CA CYS A 155 4.30 -0.03 15.32
C CYS A 155 5.47 0.44 16.20
N ALA A 156 6.69 0.01 15.87
CA ALA A 156 7.91 0.41 16.58
C ALA A 156 8.15 1.92 16.46
N GLY A 157 7.99 2.49 15.25
CA GLY A 157 8.09 3.91 15.01
C GLY A 157 7.06 4.72 15.81
N TRP A 158 5.81 4.30 15.82
CA TRP A 158 4.76 4.97 16.61
C TRP A 158 4.99 4.85 18.11
N LEU A 159 5.45 3.69 18.61
CA LEU A 159 5.82 3.52 20.00
C LEU A 159 6.94 4.49 20.38
N LEU A 160 8.00 4.54 19.57
CA LEU A 160 9.14 5.44 19.81
C LEU A 160 8.69 6.91 19.84
N MET A 161 7.88 7.35 18.88
CA MET A 161 7.34 8.71 18.84
C MET A 161 6.50 9.02 20.09
N SER A 162 5.66 8.08 20.53
CA SER A 162 4.85 8.23 21.74
C SER A 162 5.71 8.33 23.01
N LEU A 163 6.78 7.54 23.10
CA LEU A 163 7.73 7.60 24.23
C LEU A 163 8.50 8.94 24.25
N ILE A 164 8.96 9.42 23.10
CA ILE A 164 9.62 10.72 22.98
C ILE A 164 8.67 11.85 23.40
N GLN A 165 7.42 11.80 22.93
CA GLN A 165 6.43 12.81 23.30
C GLN A 165 6.17 12.82 24.78
N ARG A 166 5.94 11.67 25.42
CA ARG A 166 5.74 11.55 26.87
C ARG A 166 6.96 12.05 27.66
N TYR A 167 8.17 11.73 27.20
CA TYR A 167 9.38 12.23 27.84
C TYR A 167 9.49 13.76 27.78
N ARG A 168 9.12 14.36 26.64
CA ARG A 168 9.12 15.82 26.48
C ARG A 168 8.08 16.49 27.37
N GLU A 169 6.88 15.93 27.47
CA GLU A 169 5.81 16.41 28.36
C GLU A 169 6.27 16.34 29.82
N TRP A 170 6.77 15.20 30.27
CA TRP A 170 7.29 15.03 31.62
C TRP A 170 8.40 16.03 31.95
N LYS A 171 9.31 16.27 31.01
CA LYS A 171 10.38 17.26 31.20
C LYS A 171 9.85 18.69 31.28
N ALA A 172 8.84 19.04 30.51
CA ALA A 172 8.21 20.36 30.56
C ALA A 172 7.52 20.60 31.91
N ASP A 173 6.76 19.63 32.41
CA ASP A 173 6.06 19.72 33.71
C ASP A 173 7.06 19.82 34.85
N SER A 174 8.16 19.08 34.83
CA SER A 174 9.21 19.17 35.85
C SER A 174 9.96 20.50 35.88
N PHE A 175 9.87 21.33 34.85
CA PHE A 175 10.42 22.69 34.79
C PHE A 175 9.45 23.73 35.35
N LEU A 176 8.12 23.47 35.30
CA LEU A 176 7.10 24.38 35.82
C LEU A 176 6.88 24.25 37.33
N GLU A 177 7.34 23.14 37.94
CA GLU A 177 7.28 22.90 39.40
C GLU A 177 8.50 23.42 40.17
N LYS A 178 9.47 24.02 39.49
CA LYS A 178 10.65 24.69 40.08
C LYS A 178 10.56 26.21 39.97
#